data_790df55f769dc96676a6190da32f2812
#
_entry.id   790df55f769dc96676a6190da32f2812
#
_cell.length_a   1.000
_cell.length_b   1.000
_cell.length_c   1.000
_cell.angle_alpha   90.00
_cell.angle_beta   90.00
_cell.angle_gamma   90.00
#
_symmetry.space_group_name_H-M   'P 1'
#
loop_
_entity.id
_entity.type
_entity.pdbx_description
1 polymer ?
#
loop_
_entity_poly.entity_id
_entity_poly.type
_entity_poly.pdbx_seq_one_letter_code
_entity_poly.pdbx_strand_id
1 'polypeptide(L)'
;MTQHQTQTAAPRLTGRRGWLQAALATATTLWLPRSAWSQPRWPANPFTLGVASGAATSSSVLLWTRLHLPGVAAARQGPAPVTVRWELADDEGFQRIVQSGQTLAPPELAHSVHLEVPGLAPEHWYFYRFMVGDYVSPVGRTLTLPRPEAQVQRLRLAYASCQKWEDGFFSAWRHLRADQPDGVVFLGDYLYEYPARGSKVRVPSGGWVVTLDDYRQRYALYKGDPDLQAMHAACPWWITWDDHEVQNDYAGMQAGNSGFSDPASPADFASRRAAAYQAWYEHMPVRPSVLTQSFAGLGSGAEMRIHGRVQFGQLADLYLLDAR
;
A
#
# COMPACT_ATOMS: atom_id res chain seq x y z
N MET A 1 -52.26 6.28 35.96
CA MET A 1 -51.94 6.23 34.53
C MET A 1 -50.64 6.96 34.35
N THR A 2 -49.55 6.25 34.36
CA THR A 2 -48.18 6.81 34.24
C THR A 2 -47.56 6.24 32.98
N GLN A 3 -47.34 7.11 31.98
CA GLN A 3 -46.70 6.74 30.69
C GLN A 3 -45.18 6.62 30.89
N HIS A 4 -44.65 5.44 30.68
CA HIS A 4 -43.21 5.21 30.50
C HIS A 4 -42.83 5.56 29.05
N GLN A 5 -42.06 6.61 28.88
CA GLN A 5 -41.32 6.89 27.63
C GLN A 5 -40.04 6.03 27.63
N THR A 6 -39.98 5.06 26.74
CA THR A 6 -38.78 4.32 26.41
C THR A 6 -37.93 5.16 25.43
N GLN A 7 -36.85 5.77 25.95
CA GLN A 7 -35.81 6.32 25.13
C GLN A 7 -34.99 5.17 24.53
N THR A 8 -35.07 4.98 23.24
CA THR A 8 -34.14 4.12 22.48
C THR A 8 -32.81 4.80 22.35
N ALA A 9 -31.82 4.35 23.10
CA ALA A 9 -30.45 4.78 22.99
C ALA A 9 -29.84 4.31 21.64
N ALA A 10 -29.30 5.24 20.86
CA ALA A 10 -28.51 4.93 19.68
C ALA A 10 -27.26 4.12 20.07
N PRO A 11 -26.87 3.10 19.31
CA PRO A 11 -25.69 2.33 19.63
C PRO A 11 -24.43 3.18 19.47
N ARG A 12 -23.67 3.35 20.55
CA ARG A 12 -22.32 3.94 20.52
C ARG A 12 -21.39 2.94 19.82
N LEU A 13 -20.96 3.26 18.61
CA LEU A 13 -19.90 2.54 17.90
C LEU A 13 -18.55 2.87 18.56
N THR A 14 -18.26 2.25 19.70
CA THR A 14 -16.99 2.38 20.41
C THR A 14 -16.15 1.13 20.17
N GLY A 15 -15.36 1.14 19.09
CA GLY A 15 -14.38 0.10 18.82
C GLY A 15 -13.86 0.17 17.39
N ARG A 16 -12.57 -0.11 17.20
CA ARG A 16 -11.90 -0.19 15.89
C ARG A 16 -12.65 -1.07 14.86
N ARG A 17 -13.45 -2.04 15.30
CA ARG A 17 -14.28 -2.92 14.46
C ARG A 17 -15.38 -2.20 13.68
N GLY A 18 -16.02 -1.18 14.26
CA GLY A 18 -17.11 -0.45 13.59
C GLY A 18 -16.66 0.39 12.42
N TRP A 19 -15.45 0.92 12.46
CA TRP A 19 -14.88 1.77 11.42
C TRP A 19 -14.44 0.99 10.18
N LEU A 20 -13.99 -0.24 10.35
CA LEU A 20 -13.53 -1.10 9.24
C LEU A 20 -14.71 -1.66 8.43
N GLN A 21 -15.83 -1.95 9.08
CA GLN A 21 -17.06 -2.32 8.37
C GLN A 21 -17.64 -1.13 7.57
N ALA A 22 -17.46 0.10 8.05
CA ALA A 22 -17.83 1.31 7.31
C ALA A 22 -16.93 1.56 6.10
N ALA A 23 -15.64 1.23 6.17
CA ALA A 23 -14.71 1.38 5.04
C ALA A 23 -14.97 0.37 3.90
N LEU A 24 -15.52 -0.80 4.20
CA LEU A 24 -15.90 -1.83 3.22
C LEU A 24 -17.25 -1.56 2.53
N ALA A 25 -18.12 -0.74 3.14
CA ALA A 25 -19.48 -0.52 2.64
C ALA A 25 -19.65 0.70 1.72
N THR A 26 -18.63 1.54 1.51
CA THR A 26 -18.74 2.81 0.77
C THR A 26 -18.10 2.80 -0.62
N ALA A 27 -18.31 1.74 -1.39
CA ALA A 27 -18.18 1.81 -2.85
C ALA A 27 -19.40 2.44 -3.54
N THR A 28 -20.32 3.07 -2.78
CA THR A 28 -21.43 3.83 -3.34
C THR A 28 -21.02 5.28 -3.52
N THR A 29 -21.08 5.76 -4.74
CA THR A 29 -20.95 7.16 -5.15
C THR A 29 -21.93 8.05 -4.39
N LEU A 30 -21.53 8.56 -3.23
CA LEU A 30 -22.24 9.62 -2.54
C LEU A 30 -21.88 10.96 -3.20
N TRP A 31 -22.81 11.50 -3.96
CA TRP A 31 -22.83 12.91 -4.32
C TRP A 31 -23.01 13.74 -3.04
N LEU A 32 -21.92 14.14 -2.41
CA LEU A 32 -21.94 15.09 -1.31
C LEU A 32 -21.83 16.51 -1.87
N PRO A 33 -22.65 17.45 -1.38
CA PRO A 33 -22.62 18.83 -1.86
C PRO A 33 -21.24 19.46 -1.60
N ARG A 34 -20.79 20.31 -2.54
CA ARG A 34 -19.49 21.00 -2.54
C ARG A 34 -19.26 21.98 -1.37
N SER A 35 -20.08 21.98 -0.34
CA SER A 35 -20.02 22.93 0.75
C SER A 35 -19.31 22.36 1.99
N ALA A 36 -18.19 22.97 2.31
CA ALA A 36 -17.64 23.17 3.67
C ALA A 36 -17.02 21.97 4.41
N TRP A 37 -16.23 21.13 3.75
CA TRP A 37 -15.15 20.46 4.47
C TRP A 37 -13.91 21.32 4.31
N SER A 38 -13.49 22.00 5.38
CA SER A 38 -12.19 22.67 5.38
C SER A 38 -11.12 21.58 5.26
N GLN A 39 -10.63 21.38 4.04
CA GLN A 39 -9.50 20.47 3.81
C GLN A 39 -8.36 20.92 4.69
N PRO A 40 -7.70 20.05 5.45
CA PRO A 40 -6.51 20.43 6.18
C PRO A 40 -5.53 21.11 5.22
N ARG A 41 -5.09 22.32 5.53
CA ARG A 41 -4.03 22.98 4.75
C ARG A 41 -2.75 22.22 4.99
N TRP A 42 -2.27 21.52 3.99
CA TRP A 42 -1.00 20.85 4.04
C TRP A 42 0.13 21.88 3.94
N PRO A 43 1.11 21.86 4.87
CA PRO A 43 2.23 22.83 4.84
C PRO A 43 3.20 22.58 3.68
N ALA A 44 3.19 21.37 3.09
CA ALA A 44 3.98 20.95 1.97
C ALA A 44 3.24 19.86 1.16
N ASN A 45 3.76 19.51 -0.02
CA ASN A 45 3.22 18.42 -0.83
C ASN A 45 3.27 17.09 -0.04
N PRO A 46 2.14 16.45 0.28
CA PRO A 46 2.12 15.23 1.07
C PRO A 46 2.35 13.95 0.26
N PHE A 47 2.44 14.01 -1.07
CA PHE A 47 2.68 12.85 -1.94
C PHE A 47 4.16 12.45 -2.02
N THR A 48 4.88 12.56 -0.90
CA THR A 48 6.34 12.36 -0.83
C THR A 48 6.80 10.91 -1.01
N LEU A 49 5.88 9.96 -0.91
CA LEU A 49 6.14 8.53 -1.12
C LEU A 49 5.72 8.05 -2.52
N GLY A 50 5.32 8.99 -3.38
CA GLY A 50 4.92 8.72 -4.76
C GLY A 50 3.56 8.03 -4.88
N VAL A 51 3.39 7.34 -6.00
CA VAL A 51 2.20 6.57 -6.36
C VAL A 51 2.59 5.18 -6.83
N ALA A 52 1.67 4.22 -6.70
CA ALA A 52 1.88 2.87 -7.20
C ALA A 52 0.55 2.26 -7.68
N SER A 53 0.61 1.24 -8.49
CA SER A 53 -0.54 0.41 -8.85
C SER A 53 -0.22 -1.07 -8.71
N GLY A 54 -1.25 -1.88 -8.55
CA GLY A 54 -1.09 -3.33 -8.41
C GLY A 54 -2.40 -4.08 -8.56
N ALA A 55 -2.39 -5.34 -8.21
CA ALA A 55 -3.57 -6.22 -8.20
C ALA A 55 -4.47 -6.07 -9.44
N ALA A 56 -3.86 -5.83 -10.62
CA ALA A 56 -4.55 -5.66 -11.88
C ALA A 56 -5.33 -6.93 -12.27
N THR A 57 -6.51 -6.73 -12.85
CA THR A 57 -7.31 -7.74 -13.52
C THR A 57 -7.60 -7.30 -14.95
N SER A 58 -8.36 -8.07 -15.70
CA SER A 58 -8.79 -7.66 -17.06
C SER A 58 -9.79 -6.49 -17.08
N SER A 59 -10.32 -6.09 -15.92
CA SER A 59 -11.35 -5.04 -15.85
C SER A 59 -11.20 -4.09 -14.67
N SER A 60 -10.12 -4.22 -13.89
CA SER A 60 -9.86 -3.33 -12.74
C SER A 60 -8.38 -3.23 -12.44
N VAL A 61 -8.01 -2.13 -11.77
CA VAL A 61 -6.69 -1.92 -11.19
C VAL A 61 -6.82 -1.42 -9.77
N LEU A 62 -5.82 -1.66 -8.93
CA LEU A 62 -5.68 -0.99 -7.67
C LEU A 62 -4.67 0.15 -7.81
N LEU A 63 -5.04 1.34 -7.35
CA LEU A 63 -4.19 2.51 -7.28
C LEU A 63 -3.86 2.83 -5.83
N TRP A 64 -2.62 3.18 -5.58
CA TRP A 64 -2.09 3.45 -4.25
C TRP A 64 -1.37 4.79 -4.18
N THR A 65 -1.54 5.47 -3.07
CA THR A 65 -0.67 6.54 -2.58
C THR A 65 -0.75 6.59 -1.05
N ARG A 66 0.13 7.37 -0.43
CA ARG A 66 0.05 7.68 1.00
C ARG A 66 0.36 9.15 1.22
N LEU A 67 -0.50 9.83 1.98
CA LEU A 67 -0.22 11.19 2.40
C LEU A 67 0.78 11.15 3.55
N HIS A 68 1.97 11.71 3.32
CA HIS A 68 3.07 11.65 4.27
C HIS A 68 3.83 12.99 4.29
N LEU A 69 4.07 13.52 5.50
CA LEU A 69 4.94 14.66 5.71
C LEU A 69 6.23 14.17 6.36
N PRO A 70 7.40 14.32 5.72
CA PRO A 70 8.67 13.92 6.29
C PRO A 70 8.91 14.56 7.66
N GLY A 71 9.39 13.75 8.63
CA GLY A 71 9.64 14.22 9.99
C GLY A 71 8.39 14.38 10.87
N VAL A 72 7.20 14.12 10.32
CA VAL A 72 5.94 14.10 11.09
C VAL A 72 5.47 12.67 11.24
N ALA A 73 5.43 12.16 12.49
CA ALA A 73 4.88 10.83 12.75
C ALA A 73 3.42 10.73 12.26
N ALA A 74 3.03 9.56 11.74
CA ALA A 74 1.70 9.36 11.15
C ALA A 74 0.57 9.77 12.09
N ALA A 75 0.70 9.49 13.39
CA ALA A 75 -0.26 9.91 14.43
C ALA A 75 -0.40 11.43 14.59
N ARG A 76 0.57 12.20 14.12
CA ARG A 76 0.58 13.67 14.20
C ARG A 76 0.13 14.36 12.92
N GLN A 77 -0.13 13.61 11.85
CA GLN A 77 -0.61 14.17 10.57
C GLN A 77 -2.10 14.55 10.62
N GLY A 78 -2.76 14.27 11.73
CA GLY A 78 -4.15 14.60 12.02
C GLY A 78 -5.00 13.36 12.31
N PRO A 79 -5.97 13.49 13.23
CA PRO A 79 -6.82 12.37 13.65
C PRO A 79 -8.01 12.11 12.70
N ALA A 80 -8.24 12.96 11.69
CA ALA A 80 -9.39 12.87 10.81
C ALA A 80 -9.03 12.25 9.45
N PRO A 81 -9.92 11.47 8.84
CA PRO A 81 -9.77 11.02 7.47
C PRO A 81 -9.62 12.21 6.51
N VAL A 82 -8.75 12.08 5.52
CA VAL A 82 -8.53 13.10 4.49
C VAL A 82 -9.20 12.66 3.20
N THR A 83 -10.00 13.55 2.59
CA THR A 83 -10.56 13.31 1.27
C THR A 83 -9.50 13.55 0.20
N VAL A 84 -9.24 12.52 -0.60
CA VAL A 84 -8.31 12.53 -1.73
C VAL A 84 -9.11 12.41 -3.02
N ARG A 85 -8.94 13.36 -3.93
CA ARG A 85 -9.49 13.27 -5.30
C ARG A 85 -8.56 12.43 -6.14
N TRP A 86 -9.09 11.79 -7.16
CA TRP A 86 -8.32 11.00 -8.11
C TRP A 86 -8.87 11.10 -9.52
N GLU A 87 -8.02 10.90 -10.49
CA GLU A 87 -8.36 10.82 -11.91
C GLU A 87 -7.62 9.65 -12.56
N LEU A 88 -8.30 8.97 -13.47
CA LEU A 88 -7.77 7.97 -14.39
C LEU A 88 -8.04 8.43 -15.81
N ALA A 89 -7.03 8.41 -16.68
CA ALA A 89 -7.10 8.91 -18.05
C ALA A 89 -6.47 7.94 -19.06
N ASP A 90 -6.86 8.07 -20.33
CA ASP A 90 -6.24 7.35 -21.45
C ASP A 90 -4.92 7.97 -21.90
N ASP A 91 -4.59 9.17 -21.44
CA ASP A 91 -3.40 9.90 -21.85
C ASP A 91 -2.71 10.57 -20.65
N GLU A 92 -1.40 10.70 -20.72
CA GLU A 92 -0.56 11.30 -19.68
C GLU A 92 -0.89 12.78 -19.40
N GLY A 93 -1.42 13.48 -20.40
CA GLY A 93 -1.85 14.87 -20.28
C GLY A 93 -3.23 15.06 -19.63
N PHE A 94 -3.92 13.98 -19.28
CA PHE A 94 -5.28 14.00 -18.69
C PHE A 94 -6.29 14.78 -19.52
N GLN A 95 -6.19 14.72 -20.87
CA GLN A 95 -7.17 15.31 -21.77
C GLN A 95 -8.41 14.43 -21.94
N ARG A 96 -8.25 13.10 -21.77
CA ARG A 96 -9.32 12.11 -21.87
C ARG A 96 -9.45 11.37 -20.52
N ILE A 97 -10.19 11.98 -19.61
CA ILE A 97 -10.51 11.37 -18.33
C ILE A 97 -11.48 10.20 -18.55
N VAL A 98 -11.09 9.01 -18.14
CA VAL A 98 -11.92 7.79 -18.19
C VAL A 98 -12.81 7.70 -16.96
N GLN A 99 -12.21 7.90 -15.78
CA GLN A 99 -12.91 7.91 -14.51
C GLN A 99 -12.28 8.93 -13.56
N SER A 100 -13.08 9.45 -12.65
CA SER A 100 -12.60 10.32 -11.56
C SER A 100 -13.51 10.19 -10.34
N GLY A 101 -13.02 10.59 -9.19
CA GLY A 101 -13.80 10.53 -7.97
C GLY A 101 -13.06 11.01 -6.74
N GLN A 102 -13.57 10.58 -5.60
CA GLN A 102 -12.98 10.86 -4.28
C GLN A 102 -12.89 9.59 -3.47
N THR A 103 -11.89 9.51 -2.62
CA THR A 103 -11.70 8.43 -1.65
C THR A 103 -11.20 9.01 -0.33
N LEU A 104 -11.23 8.22 0.73
CA LEU A 104 -10.75 8.63 2.04
C LEU A 104 -9.38 8.00 2.31
N ALA A 105 -8.48 8.79 2.87
CA ALA A 105 -7.21 8.37 3.44
C ALA A 105 -7.35 8.36 4.98
N PRO A 106 -7.60 7.18 5.60
CA PRO A 106 -7.89 7.09 7.03
C PRO A 106 -6.62 7.18 7.87
N PRO A 107 -6.63 7.91 9.00
CA PRO A 107 -5.47 8.08 9.87
C PRO A 107 -5.01 6.75 10.52
N GLU A 108 -5.93 5.81 10.73
CA GLU A 108 -5.64 4.48 11.29
C GLU A 108 -4.70 3.67 10.39
N LEU A 109 -4.75 3.92 9.08
CA LEU A 109 -3.88 3.35 8.06
C LEU A 109 -2.81 4.35 7.58
N ALA A 110 -2.37 5.24 8.46
CA ALA A 110 -1.35 6.24 8.18
C ALA A 110 -1.63 7.10 6.95
N HIS A 111 -2.91 7.40 6.68
CA HIS A 111 -3.40 8.12 5.51
C HIS A 111 -3.01 7.48 4.17
N SER A 112 -2.89 6.15 4.11
CA SER A 112 -2.76 5.42 2.85
C SER A 112 -4.09 5.35 2.11
N VAL A 113 -4.01 5.32 0.79
CA VAL A 113 -5.13 5.15 -0.14
C VAL A 113 -4.95 3.83 -0.88
N HIS A 114 -5.96 3.00 -0.85
CA HIS A 114 -6.08 1.77 -1.63
C HIS A 114 -7.38 1.87 -2.43
N LEU A 115 -7.27 2.35 -3.65
CA LEU A 115 -8.42 2.64 -4.52
C LEU A 115 -8.53 1.57 -5.61
N GLU A 116 -9.58 0.77 -5.57
CA GLU A 116 -9.92 -0.12 -6.67
C GLU A 116 -10.77 0.63 -7.71
N VAL A 117 -10.33 0.61 -8.97
CA VAL A 117 -11.03 1.23 -10.10
C VAL A 117 -11.51 0.11 -11.03
N PRO A 118 -12.81 -0.22 -11.00
CA PRO A 118 -13.43 -1.24 -11.85
C PRO A 118 -13.90 -0.69 -13.19
N GLY A 119 -14.41 -1.59 -14.06
CA GLY A 119 -15.08 -1.22 -15.31
C GLY A 119 -14.14 -0.75 -16.41
N LEU A 120 -12.87 -1.14 -16.35
CA LEU A 120 -11.86 -0.75 -17.31
C LEU A 120 -11.81 -1.72 -18.52
N ALA A 121 -11.32 -1.22 -19.66
CA ALA A 121 -11.03 -2.05 -20.82
C ALA A 121 -9.84 -2.99 -20.53
N PRO A 122 -9.87 -4.24 -21.04
CA PRO A 122 -8.75 -5.17 -20.85
C PRO A 122 -7.56 -4.79 -21.75
N GLU A 123 -6.35 -5.22 -21.30
CA GLU A 123 -5.11 -5.04 -22.06
C GLU A 123 -4.86 -3.58 -22.46
N HIS A 124 -5.15 -2.66 -21.54
CA HIS A 124 -5.12 -1.23 -21.81
C HIS A 124 -4.29 -0.46 -20.78
N TRP A 125 -3.45 0.46 -21.26
CA TRP A 125 -2.66 1.35 -20.44
C TRP A 125 -3.48 2.57 -20.05
N TYR A 126 -3.42 2.90 -18.74
CA TYR A 126 -4.04 4.10 -18.18
C TYR A 126 -3.02 4.92 -17.41
N PHE A 127 -3.30 6.23 -17.29
CA PHE A 127 -2.55 7.16 -16.46
C PHE A 127 -3.43 7.59 -15.28
N TYR A 128 -2.83 7.77 -14.12
CA TYR A 128 -3.57 8.15 -12.92
C TYR A 128 -2.82 9.16 -12.08
N ARG A 129 -3.56 9.96 -11.30
CA ARG A 129 -3.03 10.89 -10.32
C ARG A 129 -3.99 11.08 -9.16
N PHE A 130 -3.44 11.55 -8.04
CA PHE A 130 -4.19 11.92 -6.84
C PHE A 130 -4.03 13.39 -6.54
N MET A 131 -5.02 13.98 -5.84
CA MET A 131 -5.02 15.39 -5.49
C MET A 131 -5.57 15.60 -4.08
N VAL A 132 -4.92 16.45 -3.29
CA VAL A 132 -5.40 16.88 -1.97
C VAL A 132 -5.13 18.38 -1.80
N GLY A 133 -6.16 19.16 -1.48
CA GLY A 133 -6.06 20.62 -1.56
C GLY A 133 -5.58 21.06 -2.94
N ASP A 134 -4.49 21.84 -2.97
CA ASP A 134 -3.86 22.36 -4.19
C ASP A 134 -2.71 21.46 -4.70
N TYR A 135 -2.39 20.38 -3.96
CA TYR A 135 -1.31 19.49 -4.32
C TYR A 135 -1.77 18.35 -5.23
N VAL A 136 -0.93 18.04 -6.21
CA VAL A 136 -1.10 16.94 -7.15
C VAL A 136 0.07 15.95 -6.98
N SER A 137 -0.23 14.67 -7.00
CA SER A 137 0.79 13.61 -6.97
C SER A 137 1.59 13.55 -8.27
N PRO A 138 2.73 12.83 -8.31
CA PRO A 138 3.27 12.35 -9.57
C PRO A 138 2.21 11.60 -10.38
N VAL A 139 2.37 11.59 -11.71
CA VAL A 139 1.57 10.77 -12.60
C VAL A 139 2.06 9.33 -12.53
N GLY A 140 1.14 8.40 -12.29
CA GLY A 140 1.38 6.98 -12.42
C GLY A 140 0.79 6.42 -13.71
N ARG A 141 1.34 5.30 -14.17
CA ARG A 141 0.85 4.53 -15.31
C ARG A 141 0.54 3.11 -14.87
N THR A 142 -0.55 2.53 -15.35
CA THR A 142 -0.99 1.19 -14.99
C THR A 142 -1.55 0.44 -16.19
N LEU A 143 -1.55 -0.88 -16.13
CA LEU A 143 -2.02 -1.76 -17.20
C LEU A 143 -3.08 -2.71 -16.64
N THR A 144 -4.24 -2.79 -17.31
CA THR A 144 -5.18 -3.89 -17.10
C THR A 144 -4.67 -5.17 -17.79
N LEU A 145 -4.96 -6.32 -17.20
CA LEU A 145 -4.57 -7.59 -17.79
C LEU A 145 -5.40 -7.91 -19.04
N PRO A 146 -4.89 -8.76 -19.93
CA PRO A 146 -5.70 -9.35 -21.00
C PRO A 146 -6.82 -10.21 -20.40
N ARG A 147 -7.88 -10.45 -21.18
CA ARG A 147 -8.91 -11.42 -20.79
C ARG A 147 -8.33 -12.82 -20.71
N PRO A 148 -8.88 -13.73 -19.88
CA PRO A 148 -8.34 -15.09 -19.73
C PRO A 148 -8.20 -15.88 -21.06
N GLU A 149 -9.11 -15.65 -21.99
CA GLU A 149 -9.13 -16.29 -23.30
C GLU A 149 -8.27 -15.60 -24.38
N ALA A 150 -7.69 -14.45 -24.07
CA ALA A 150 -6.93 -13.67 -25.05
C ALA A 150 -5.62 -14.34 -25.44
N GLN A 151 -5.30 -14.31 -26.73
CA GLN A 151 -4.03 -14.77 -27.29
C GLN A 151 -2.97 -13.67 -27.16
N VAL A 152 -2.21 -13.69 -26.08
CA VAL A 152 -1.15 -12.71 -25.80
C VAL A 152 0.14 -13.17 -26.49
N GLN A 153 0.77 -12.29 -27.27
CA GLN A 153 1.99 -12.61 -27.99
C GLN A 153 3.27 -12.33 -27.21
N ARG A 154 3.20 -11.43 -26.25
CA ARG A 154 4.36 -10.99 -25.45
C ARG A 154 3.94 -10.50 -24.08
N LEU A 155 4.72 -10.86 -23.08
CA LEU A 155 4.67 -10.32 -21.73
C LEU A 155 6.09 -10.05 -21.27
N ARG A 156 6.35 -8.83 -20.81
CA ARG A 156 7.64 -8.42 -20.24
C ARG A 156 7.46 -8.18 -18.74
N LEU A 157 7.83 -9.15 -17.95
CA LEU A 157 7.86 -9.04 -16.50
C LEU A 157 9.28 -8.80 -16.01
N ALA A 158 9.42 -7.87 -15.10
CA ALA A 158 10.60 -7.72 -14.26
C ALA A 158 10.36 -8.41 -12.92
N TYR A 159 11.40 -8.92 -12.28
CA TYR A 159 11.33 -9.41 -10.90
C TYR A 159 12.53 -8.93 -10.10
N ALA A 160 12.31 -8.74 -8.80
CA ALA A 160 13.37 -8.36 -7.86
C ALA A 160 13.00 -8.80 -6.43
N SER A 161 14.03 -8.84 -5.57
CA SER A 161 13.93 -9.06 -4.13
C SER A 161 15.10 -8.41 -3.42
N CYS A 162 15.11 -8.41 -2.10
CA CYS A 162 16.29 -8.15 -1.27
C CYS A 162 16.93 -6.77 -1.55
N GLN A 163 16.12 -5.72 -1.63
CA GLN A 163 16.59 -4.36 -1.87
C GLN A 163 17.03 -3.67 -0.58
N LYS A 164 18.28 -3.82 -0.19
CA LYS A 164 18.80 -3.23 1.03
C LYS A 164 19.24 -1.78 0.81
N TRP A 165 18.51 -0.83 1.46
CA TRP A 165 18.65 0.61 1.22
C TRP A 165 20.05 1.15 1.55
N GLU A 166 20.68 0.66 2.60
CA GLU A 166 21.98 1.15 3.08
C GLU A 166 23.18 0.65 2.24
N ASP A 167 23.01 -0.41 1.45
CA ASP A 167 24.13 -1.01 0.70
C ASP A 167 24.37 -0.35 -0.66
N GLY A 168 23.44 0.50 -1.14
CA GLY A 168 23.60 1.20 -2.40
C GLY A 168 22.43 2.12 -2.74
N PHE A 169 22.53 2.79 -3.88
CA PHE A 169 21.41 3.51 -4.48
C PHE A 169 20.60 2.54 -5.34
N PHE A 170 19.28 2.77 -5.45
CA PHE A 170 18.39 1.90 -6.20
C PHE A 170 18.42 2.14 -7.72
N SER A 171 19.60 2.43 -8.27
CA SER A 171 19.80 2.75 -9.69
C SER A 171 19.36 1.63 -10.65
N ALA A 172 19.31 0.38 -10.19
CA ALA A 172 18.79 -0.73 -10.97
C ALA A 172 17.34 -0.48 -11.43
N TRP A 173 16.49 0.14 -10.57
CA TRP A 173 15.13 0.50 -10.93
C TRP A 173 15.05 1.50 -12.08
N ARG A 174 15.98 2.46 -12.16
CA ARG A 174 16.07 3.41 -13.28
C ARG A 174 16.34 2.70 -14.61
N HIS A 175 17.25 1.73 -14.60
CA HIS A 175 17.57 0.95 -15.80
C HIS A 175 16.40 0.04 -16.18
N LEU A 176 15.80 -0.64 -15.20
CA LEU A 176 14.63 -1.48 -15.41
C LEU A 176 13.43 -0.71 -15.99
N ARG A 177 13.22 0.52 -15.51
CA ARG A 177 12.17 1.39 -16.06
C ARG A 177 12.42 1.74 -17.53
N ALA A 178 13.68 1.89 -17.96
CA ALA A 178 14.03 2.13 -19.36
C ALA A 178 13.68 0.94 -20.28
N ASP A 179 13.64 -0.28 -19.74
CA ASP A 179 13.23 -1.48 -20.47
C ASP A 179 11.70 -1.57 -20.66
N GLN A 180 10.92 -0.68 -20.03
CA GLN A 180 9.45 -0.59 -20.12
C GLN A 180 8.74 -1.94 -19.88
N PRO A 181 8.88 -2.55 -18.70
CA PRO A 181 8.16 -3.78 -18.39
C PRO A 181 6.65 -3.55 -18.32
N ASP A 182 5.88 -4.60 -18.58
CA ASP A 182 4.43 -4.62 -18.42
C ASP A 182 4.03 -4.72 -16.94
N GLY A 183 4.95 -5.16 -16.08
CA GLY A 183 4.78 -5.19 -14.63
C GLY A 183 6.00 -5.69 -13.89
N VAL A 184 5.97 -5.54 -12.57
CA VAL A 184 7.03 -5.98 -11.64
C VAL A 184 6.48 -7.03 -10.69
N VAL A 185 7.23 -8.11 -10.49
CA VAL A 185 7.01 -9.10 -9.43
C VAL A 185 8.07 -8.88 -8.37
N PHE A 186 7.66 -8.49 -7.16
CA PHE A 186 8.59 -8.28 -6.06
C PHE A 186 8.44 -9.41 -5.04
N LEU A 187 9.54 -10.10 -4.75
CA LEU A 187 9.55 -11.40 -4.07
C LEU A 187 9.87 -11.32 -2.57
N GLY A 188 9.81 -10.13 -1.99
CA GLY A 188 10.07 -9.92 -0.56
C GLY A 188 11.43 -9.30 -0.27
N ASP A 189 11.70 -9.06 1.00
CA ASP A 189 12.80 -8.22 1.48
C ASP A 189 12.76 -6.80 0.88
N TYR A 190 11.57 -6.22 0.91
CA TYR A 190 11.38 -4.85 0.48
C TYR A 190 12.09 -3.85 1.41
N LEU A 191 12.18 -4.18 2.69
CA LEU A 191 12.95 -3.45 3.70
C LEU A 191 13.76 -4.43 4.55
N TYR A 192 14.65 -3.87 5.38
CA TYR A 192 15.40 -4.61 6.41
C TYR A 192 15.17 -3.96 7.77
N GLU A 193 14.83 -4.78 8.79
CA GLU A 193 14.35 -4.34 10.08
C GLU A 193 15.46 -3.99 11.09
N TYR A 194 16.70 -4.35 10.80
CA TYR A 194 17.85 -4.11 11.68
C TYR A 194 18.60 -2.82 11.33
N PRO A 195 19.38 -2.25 12.27
CA PRO A 195 20.20 -1.07 12.03
C PRO A 195 21.34 -1.37 11.04
N ALA A 196 21.77 -0.35 10.31
CA ALA A 196 22.93 -0.46 9.43
C ALA A 196 24.20 -0.89 10.20
N ARG A 197 25.04 -1.70 9.56
CA ARG A 197 26.28 -2.23 10.13
C ARG A 197 27.43 -2.05 9.17
N GLY A 198 28.61 -1.81 9.74
CA GLY A 198 29.82 -1.58 8.96
C GLY A 198 29.77 -0.31 8.12
N SER A 199 30.66 -0.22 7.15
CA SER A 199 30.68 0.89 6.20
C SER A 199 29.51 0.77 5.23
N LYS A 200 28.68 1.81 5.13
CA LYS A 200 27.48 1.85 4.28
C LYS A 200 27.52 3.03 3.33
N VAL A 201 26.85 2.88 2.18
CA VAL A 201 26.68 3.95 1.19
C VAL A 201 25.71 5.00 1.71
N ARG A 202 24.63 4.54 2.35
CA ARG A 202 23.61 5.38 3.00
C ARG A 202 23.39 4.86 4.42
N VAL A 203 23.19 5.76 5.38
CA VAL A 203 22.91 5.37 6.76
C VAL A 203 21.45 5.66 7.06
N PRO A 204 20.62 4.63 7.28
CA PRO A 204 19.22 4.83 7.66
C PRO A 204 19.15 5.49 9.05
N SER A 205 18.20 6.39 9.22
CA SER A 205 17.85 6.89 10.54
C SER A 205 17.16 5.81 11.36
N GLY A 206 17.38 5.77 12.65
CA GLY A 206 16.76 4.83 13.58
C GLY A 206 17.59 3.55 13.81
N GLY A 207 17.09 2.74 14.75
CA GLY A 207 17.69 1.48 15.16
C GLY A 207 16.93 0.27 14.59
N TRP A 208 16.68 -0.68 15.50
CA TRP A 208 15.80 -1.81 15.25
C TRP A 208 14.37 -1.36 14.96
N VAL A 209 13.71 -2.08 14.05
CA VAL A 209 12.33 -1.85 13.67
C VAL A 209 11.45 -2.87 14.40
N VAL A 210 10.65 -2.39 15.35
CA VAL A 210 9.85 -3.24 16.25
C VAL A 210 8.40 -2.76 16.33
N THR A 211 8.20 -1.45 16.45
CA THR A 211 6.87 -0.86 16.58
C THR A 211 6.27 -0.50 15.22
N LEU A 212 4.96 -0.30 15.17
CA LEU A 212 4.27 0.15 13.96
C LEU A 212 4.86 1.44 13.39
N ASP A 213 5.25 2.38 14.26
CA ASP A 213 5.84 3.64 13.81
C ASP A 213 7.26 3.44 13.24
N ASP A 214 8.06 2.53 13.81
CA ASP A 214 9.37 2.17 13.27
C ASP A 214 9.23 1.58 11.84
N TYR A 215 8.29 0.63 11.65
CA TYR A 215 8.02 0.06 10.31
C TYR A 215 7.56 1.12 9.33
N ARG A 216 6.63 2.01 9.74
CA ARG A 216 6.16 3.13 8.90
C ARG A 216 7.29 4.06 8.46
N GLN A 217 8.20 4.38 9.38
CA GLN A 217 9.37 5.21 9.09
C GLN A 217 10.35 4.48 8.16
N ARG A 218 10.57 3.19 8.37
CA ARG A 218 11.46 2.39 7.52
C ARG A 218 10.90 2.26 6.11
N TYR A 219 9.60 2.00 5.94
CA TYR A 219 8.97 2.01 4.62
C TYR A 219 9.04 3.39 3.96
N ALA A 220 8.81 4.47 4.71
CA ALA A 220 8.90 5.83 4.18
C ALA A 220 10.32 6.15 3.68
N LEU A 221 11.37 5.68 4.38
CA LEU A 221 12.75 5.81 3.94
C LEU A 221 12.98 5.14 2.59
N TYR A 222 12.55 3.88 2.42
CA TYR A 222 12.71 3.11 1.18
C TYR A 222 11.91 3.72 0.04
N LYS A 223 10.62 3.98 0.27
CA LYS A 223 9.72 4.61 -0.72
C LYS A 223 10.08 6.07 -1.02
N GLY A 224 10.92 6.70 -0.22
CA GLY A 224 11.50 8.01 -0.49
C GLY A 224 12.58 8.01 -1.59
N ASP A 225 13.08 6.83 -2.01
CA ASP A 225 14.07 6.73 -3.08
C ASP A 225 13.45 7.07 -4.45
N PRO A 226 14.02 8.04 -5.19
CA PRO A 226 13.41 8.55 -6.42
C PRO A 226 13.34 7.52 -7.56
N ASP A 227 14.36 6.66 -7.68
CA ASP A 227 14.39 5.63 -8.73
C ASP A 227 13.32 4.54 -8.46
N LEU A 228 13.14 4.15 -7.18
CA LEU A 228 12.09 3.23 -6.77
C LEU A 228 10.69 3.82 -6.96
N GLN A 229 10.48 5.11 -6.61
CA GLN A 229 9.22 5.80 -6.86
C GLN A 229 8.87 5.83 -8.34
N ALA A 230 9.85 6.18 -9.18
CA ALA A 230 9.67 6.23 -10.62
C ALA A 230 9.30 4.86 -11.21
N MET A 231 9.86 3.77 -10.65
CA MET A 231 9.50 2.41 -11.08
C MET A 231 8.12 1.99 -10.60
N HIS A 232 7.74 2.34 -9.36
CA HIS A 232 6.38 2.11 -8.85
C HIS A 232 5.31 2.84 -9.68
N ALA A 233 5.63 4.04 -10.15
CA ALA A 233 4.74 4.84 -10.98
C ALA A 233 4.65 4.32 -12.44
N ALA A 234 5.56 3.48 -12.90
CA ALA A 234 5.69 3.13 -14.32
C ALA A 234 4.78 1.99 -14.79
N CYS A 235 4.42 1.05 -13.91
CA CYS A 235 3.61 -0.13 -14.25
C CYS A 235 3.03 -0.78 -12.98
N PRO A 236 2.07 -1.72 -13.11
CA PRO A 236 1.53 -2.44 -11.96
C PRO A 236 2.57 -3.39 -11.33
N TRP A 237 2.43 -3.58 -10.01
CA TRP A 237 3.27 -4.46 -9.20
C TRP A 237 2.46 -5.59 -8.59
N TRP A 238 3.04 -6.79 -8.56
CA TRP A 238 2.60 -7.94 -7.78
C TRP A 238 3.66 -8.21 -6.73
N ILE A 239 3.27 -8.11 -5.46
CA ILE A 239 4.21 -8.05 -4.33
C ILE A 239 3.86 -9.15 -3.34
N THR A 240 4.85 -9.92 -2.95
CA THR A 240 4.81 -10.78 -1.76
C THR A 240 5.83 -10.27 -0.75
N TRP A 241 5.78 -10.79 0.46
CA TRP A 241 6.84 -10.58 1.46
C TRP A 241 7.77 -11.78 1.55
N ASP A 242 8.92 -11.58 2.21
CA ASP A 242 9.73 -12.62 2.79
C ASP A 242 9.83 -12.37 4.31
N ASP A 243 10.93 -12.62 4.96
CA ASP A 243 11.07 -12.52 6.41
C ASP A 243 11.40 -11.10 6.91
N HIS A 244 12.22 -10.36 6.21
CA HIS A 244 12.67 -9.04 6.65
C HIS A 244 11.57 -7.97 6.71
N GLU A 245 10.44 -8.18 6.08
CA GLU A 245 9.27 -7.33 6.28
C GLU A 245 8.76 -7.38 7.73
N VAL A 246 9.11 -8.46 8.47
CA VAL A 246 8.79 -8.64 9.90
C VAL A 246 10.07 -8.79 10.72
N GLN A 247 10.77 -9.90 10.58
CA GLN A 247 12.00 -10.22 11.30
C GLN A 247 12.72 -11.37 10.59
N ASN A 248 14.04 -11.26 10.43
CA ASN A 248 14.87 -12.30 9.81
C ASN A 248 14.54 -13.70 10.36
N ASP A 249 14.34 -14.65 9.45
CA ASP A 249 14.07 -16.07 9.72
C ASP A 249 12.79 -16.34 10.56
N TYR A 250 11.83 -15.42 10.66
CA TYR A 250 10.57 -15.76 11.33
C TYR A 250 9.75 -16.78 10.52
N ALA A 251 8.93 -17.57 11.20
CA ALA A 251 8.05 -18.55 10.58
C ALA A 251 6.68 -18.56 11.28
N GLY A 252 5.64 -18.12 10.57
CA GLY A 252 4.28 -18.02 11.12
C GLY A 252 4.22 -17.17 12.39
N MET A 253 3.97 -17.80 13.54
CA MET A 253 3.93 -17.15 14.85
C MET A 253 5.24 -17.29 15.65
N GLN A 254 6.28 -17.88 15.07
CA GLN A 254 7.57 -18.05 15.73
C GLN A 254 8.50 -16.91 15.34
N ALA A 255 9.04 -16.25 16.37
CA ALA A 255 10.09 -15.24 16.18
C ALA A 255 11.31 -15.88 15.51
N GLY A 256 11.91 -15.13 14.61
CA GLY A 256 13.14 -15.53 13.94
C GLY A 256 14.38 -15.25 14.79
N ASN A 257 15.54 -15.51 14.21
CA ASN A 257 16.83 -15.21 14.79
C ASN A 257 17.64 -14.35 13.82
N SER A 258 17.68 -13.06 14.07
CA SER A 258 18.47 -12.13 13.24
C SER A 258 19.99 -12.26 13.42
N GLY A 259 20.46 -13.21 14.23
CA GLY A 259 21.88 -13.38 14.58
C GLY A 259 22.46 -12.21 15.37
N PHE A 260 21.62 -11.31 15.86
CA PHE A 260 21.99 -10.08 16.56
C PHE A 260 21.14 -9.93 17.82
N SER A 261 21.56 -9.10 18.76
CA SER A 261 20.75 -8.74 19.93
C SER A 261 19.56 -7.87 19.48
N ASP A 262 18.55 -8.52 18.91
CA ASP A 262 17.26 -7.91 18.65
C ASP A 262 16.63 -7.57 20.02
N PRO A 263 16.24 -6.33 20.29
CA PRO A 263 15.68 -5.93 21.57
C PRO A 263 14.27 -6.48 21.81
N ALA A 264 13.59 -6.98 20.77
CA ALA A 264 12.24 -7.51 20.92
C ALA A 264 12.26 -8.88 21.55
N SER A 265 11.57 -9.03 22.67
CA SER A 265 11.33 -10.32 23.32
C SER A 265 10.51 -11.23 22.40
N PRO A 266 10.77 -12.54 22.35
CA PRO A 266 9.88 -13.49 21.68
C PRO A 266 8.42 -13.41 22.16
N ALA A 267 8.18 -13.02 23.41
CA ALA A 267 6.84 -12.79 23.95
C ALA A 267 6.08 -11.64 23.26
N ASP A 268 6.80 -10.67 22.70
CA ASP A 268 6.23 -9.52 22.02
C ASP A 268 6.12 -9.73 20.51
N PHE A 269 6.55 -10.90 19.99
CA PHE A 269 6.64 -11.15 18.55
C PHE A 269 5.26 -11.02 17.84
N ALA A 270 4.18 -11.49 18.46
CA ALA A 270 2.84 -11.34 17.90
C ALA A 270 2.46 -9.87 17.64
N SER A 271 2.81 -8.99 18.58
CA SER A 271 2.59 -7.55 18.42
C SER A 271 3.47 -6.93 17.35
N ARG A 272 4.75 -7.36 17.28
CA ARG A 272 5.68 -6.94 16.21
C ARG A 272 5.19 -7.37 14.85
N ARG A 273 4.79 -8.64 14.68
CA ARG A 273 4.26 -9.19 13.43
C ARG A 273 3.00 -8.44 12.98
N ALA A 274 2.07 -8.15 13.89
CA ALA A 274 0.87 -7.38 13.60
C ALA A 274 1.21 -5.94 13.14
N ALA A 275 2.17 -5.30 13.78
CA ALA A 275 2.66 -3.97 13.39
C ALA A 275 3.32 -3.98 12.01
N ALA A 276 4.15 -4.98 11.74
CA ALA A 276 4.82 -5.18 10.45
C ALA A 276 3.81 -5.39 9.31
N TYR A 277 2.85 -6.29 9.50
CA TYR A 277 1.80 -6.58 8.52
C TYR A 277 0.93 -5.35 8.23
N GLN A 278 0.54 -4.59 9.25
CA GLN A 278 -0.18 -3.35 9.06
C GLN A 278 0.65 -2.34 8.25
N ALA A 279 1.91 -2.14 8.61
CA ALA A 279 2.78 -1.22 7.88
C ALA A 279 3.04 -1.68 6.44
N TRP A 280 3.19 -2.98 6.19
CA TRP A 280 3.31 -3.54 4.85
C TRP A 280 2.07 -3.20 4.00
N TYR A 281 0.88 -3.47 4.53
CA TYR A 281 -0.36 -3.10 3.84
C TYR A 281 -0.42 -1.61 3.53
N GLU A 282 -0.12 -0.77 4.50
CA GLU A 282 -0.17 0.70 4.34
C GLU A 282 0.74 1.23 3.22
N HIS A 283 1.75 0.45 2.81
CA HIS A 283 2.77 0.88 1.85
C HIS A 283 2.75 0.11 0.52
N MET A 284 1.98 -0.97 0.42
CA MET A 284 1.96 -1.80 -0.79
C MET A 284 0.67 -1.63 -1.57
N PRO A 285 0.73 -1.66 -2.93
CA PRO A 285 -0.45 -1.51 -3.79
C PRO A 285 -1.26 -2.82 -3.85
N VAL A 286 -1.83 -3.21 -2.72
CA VAL A 286 -2.60 -4.45 -2.56
C VAL A 286 -4.06 -4.17 -2.23
N ARG A 287 -4.95 -5.11 -2.55
CA ARG A 287 -6.39 -4.94 -2.32
C ARG A 287 -6.74 -4.95 -0.84
N PRO A 288 -7.77 -4.19 -0.42
CA PRO A 288 -8.28 -4.26 0.96
C PRO A 288 -8.71 -5.66 1.39
N SER A 289 -9.05 -6.55 0.44
CA SER A 289 -9.43 -7.94 0.74
C SER A 289 -8.34 -8.76 1.42
N VAL A 290 -7.07 -8.38 1.30
CA VAL A 290 -5.98 -9.04 2.05
C VAL A 290 -6.10 -8.84 3.56
N LEU A 291 -6.82 -7.79 4.01
CA LEU A 291 -7.03 -7.45 5.42
C LEU A 291 -8.24 -8.13 6.07
N THR A 292 -9.20 -8.63 5.30
CA THR A 292 -10.49 -9.08 5.84
C THR A 292 -10.38 -10.23 6.84
N GLN A 293 -9.28 -10.98 6.80
CA GLN A 293 -8.97 -12.02 7.78
C GLN A 293 -8.10 -11.51 8.94
N SER A 294 -7.33 -10.43 8.73
CA SER A 294 -6.38 -9.95 9.73
C SER A 294 -6.99 -9.03 10.79
N PHE A 295 -7.99 -8.22 10.48
CA PHE A 295 -8.61 -7.34 11.48
C PHE A 295 -9.58 -8.04 12.44
N ALA A 296 -10.12 -9.19 12.06
CA ALA A 296 -10.91 -10.02 12.99
C ALA A 296 -10.05 -10.63 14.11
N GLY A 297 -8.73 -10.62 13.98
CA GLY A 297 -7.79 -11.33 14.83
C GLY A 297 -6.61 -10.51 15.40
N LEU A 298 -6.67 -9.17 15.44
CA LEU A 298 -5.57 -8.32 15.97
C LEU A 298 -5.16 -8.62 17.45
N GLY A 299 -5.75 -9.62 18.07
CA GLY A 299 -5.32 -10.17 19.36
C GLY A 299 -4.95 -11.65 19.32
N SER A 300 -5.06 -12.33 18.18
CA SER A 300 -4.94 -13.80 18.10
C SER A 300 -4.33 -14.31 16.79
N GLY A 301 -3.25 -13.69 16.29
CA GLY A 301 -2.51 -14.23 15.14
C GLY A 301 -3.18 -13.95 13.79
N ALA A 302 -3.44 -12.67 13.52
CA ALA A 302 -3.99 -12.24 12.24
C ALA A 302 -3.11 -12.68 11.07
N GLU A 303 -3.69 -13.43 10.14
CA GLU A 303 -3.04 -13.82 8.89
C GLU A 303 -3.55 -12.92 7.76
N MET A 304 -2.63 -12.35 7.01
CA MET A 304 -2.94 -11.69 5.75
C MET A 304 -2.81 -12.71 4.62
N ARG A 305 -3.78 -12.71 3.72
CA ARG A 305 -3.73 -13.59 2.55
C ARG A 305 -3.10 -12.85 1.38
N ILE A 306 -1.81 -13.05 1.15
CA ILE A 306 -1.07 -12.45 0.03
C ILE A 306 -0.86 -13.39 -1.15
N HIS A 307 -1.05 -14.71 -0.96
CA HIS A 307 -0.94 -15.66 -2.06
C HIS A 307 -2.07 -15.47 -3.07
N GLY A 308 -1.78 -15.71 -4.33
CA GLY A 308 -2.77 -15.54 -5.38
C GLY A 308 -2.31 -16.05 -6.74
N ARG A 309 -3.21 -15.97 -7.71
CA ARG A 309 -2.95 -16.26 -9.11
C ARG A 309 -3.23 -15.02 -9.95
N VAL A 310 -2.36 -14.75 -10.89
CA VAL A 310 -2.49 -13.69 -11.89
C VAL A 310 -2.39 -14.33 -13.27
N GLN A 311 -3.42 -14.17 -14.09
CA GLN A 311 -3.49 -14.79 -15.41
C GLN A 311 -3.26 -13.75 -16.51
N PHE A 312 -2.30 -14.01 -17.37
CA PHE A 312 -1.95 -13.17 -18.53
C PHE A 312 -2.47 -13.81 -19.82
N GLY A 313 -3.78 -13.76 -20.02
CA GLY A 313 -4.45 -14.43 -21.14
C GLY A 313 -4.15 -15.91 -21.14
N GLN A 314 -3.88 -16.46 -22.33
CA GLN A 314 -3.45 -17.87 -22.50
C GLN A 314 -1.92 -18.01 -22.49
N LEU A 315 -1.17 -16.91 -22.32
CA LEU A 315 0.29 -16.94 -22.36
C LEU A 315 0.93 -17.48 -21.09
N ALA A 316 0.47 -17.01 -19.92
CA ALA A 316 1.11 -17.37 -18.65
C ALA A 316 0.16 -17.23 -17.44
N ASP A 317 0.42 -18.04 -16.43
CA ASP A 317 -0.11 -17.93 -15.08
C ASP A 317 1.04 -17.66 -14.09
N LEU A 318 0.91 -16.59 -13.33
CA LEU A 318 1.81 -16.27 -12.21
C LEU A 318 1.13 -16.67 -10.90
N TYR A 319 1.78 -17.54 -10.14
CA TYR A 319 1.35 -17.91 -8.80
C TYR A 319 2.25 -17.21 -7.78
N LEU A 320 1.67 -16.33 -6.99
CA LEU A 320 2.33 -15.74 -5.84
C LEU A 320 2.14 -16.68 -4.64
N LEU A 321 3.23 -17.05 -4.01
CA LEU A 321 3.21 -17.92 -2.83
C LEU A 321 3.53 -17.08 -1.59
N ASP A 322 2.93 -17.47 -0.48
CA ASP A 322 3.32 -17.00 0.84
C ASP A 322 4.27 -18.03 1.45
N ALA A 323 5.51 -17.62 1.72
CA ALA A 323 6.57 -18.48 2.20
C ALA A 323 6.81 -18.37 3.72
N ARG A 324 5.99 -17.57 4.45
CA ARG A 324 6.21 -17.28 5.88
C ARG A 324 5.03 -17.57 6.80
#